data_9dcad5cfc245a3a96e1905597ca36a46
#
_entry.id   9dcad5cfc245a3a96e1905597ca36a46
#
_cell.length_a   1.000
_cell.length_b   1.000
_cell.length_c   1.000
_cell.angle_alpha   90.00
_cell.angle_beta   90.00
_cell.angle_gamma   90.00
#
_symmetry.space_group_name_H-M   'P 1'
#
loop_
_entity.id
_entity.type
_entity.pdbx_description
1 polymer ?
#
loop_
_entity_poly.entity_id
_entity_poly.type
_entity_poly.pdbx_seq_one_letter_code
_entity_poly.pdbx_strand_id
1 'polypeptide(L)'
;YKKDIVYGTNNEFGFDYLRDNMAQSSEQLTQGNLFYAVIDEVDSILVDEARTPLIISGRVEESTKWYLRFSKFVKQMKKDFHYEVDESKKQIHPTEEGIEFIEQKLSIENLYENTSTNFIHYLTASLRAKEIYKKDVDYIVSDGQVKIVDEFTGRVLEGRRYSDGLHQAIEAKENVLSLIHI
;
A
#
# COMPACT_ATOMS: atom_id res chain seq x y z
N TYR A 1 15.92 23.50 1.52
CA TYR A 1 15.08 24.59 2.04
C TYR A 1 15.86 25.81 2.62
N LYS A 2 17.20 25.81 2.54
CA LYS A 2 18.02 26.94 3.03
C LYS A 2 18.16 28.09 2.03
N LYS A 3 17.46 28.06 0.91
CA LYS A 3 17.50 29.06 -0.16
C LYS A 3 16.23 29.89 -0.16
N ASP A 4 16.33 31.11 -0.73
CA ASP A 4 15.20 32.05 -0.84
C ASP A 4 14.08 31.52 -1.74
N ILE A 5 14.44 30.73 -2.77
CA ILE A 5 13.50 30.09 -3.67
C ILE A 5 13.82 28.59 -3.72
N VAL A 6 12.82 27.76 -3.48
CA VAL A 6 12.88 26.30 -3.58
C VAL A 6 11.79 25.88 -4.54
N TYR A 7 12.11 25.02 -5.51
CA TYR A 7 11.13 24.45 -6.43
C TYR A 7 11.27 22.92 -6.48
N GLY A 8 10.19 22.24 -6.75
CA GLY A 8 10.13 20.79 -6.83
C GLY A 8 8.72 20.33 -7.18
N THR A 9 8.50 19.04 -7.20
CA THR A 9 7.17 18.47 -7.41
C THR A 9 6.33 18.55 -6.14
N ASN A 10 5.00 18.58 -6.30
CA ASN A 10 4.05 18.56 -5.20
C ASN A 10 4.30 17.38 -4.26
N ASN A 11 4.66 16.21 -4.82
CA ASN A 11 4.93 15.00 -4.06
C ASN A 11 6.15 15.15 -3.14
N GLU A 12 7.24 15.73 -3.63
CA GLU A 12 8.46 15.95 -2.81
C GLU A 12 8.17 16.85 -1.62
N PHE A 13 7.50 17.98 -1.85
CA PHE A 13 7.09 18.87 -0.75
C PHE A 13 6.14 18.19 0.22
N GLY A 14 5.19 17.40 -0.29
CA GLY A 14 4.25 16.64 0.54
C GLY A 14 4.93 15.57 1.38
N PHE A 15 5.89 14.83 0.83
CA PHE A 15 6.66 13.85 1.60
C PHE A 15 7.56 14.51 2.64
N ASP A 16 8.18 15.64 2.34
CA ASP A 16 8.98 16.38 3.32
C ASP A 16 8.11 16.90 4.45
N TYR A 17 6.91 17.42 4.15
CA TYR A 17 5.93 17.80 5.17
C TYR A 17 5.54 16.64 6.07
N LEU A 18 5.28 15.47 5.51
CA LEU A 18 4.96 14.28 6.30
C LEU A 18 6.15 13.83 7.17
N ARG A 19 7.37 13.86 6.65
CA ARG A 19 8.57 13.55 7.43
C ARG A 19 8.77 14.53 8.58
N ASP A 20 8.60 15.81 8.33
CA ASP A 20 8.71 16.85 9.36
C ASP A 20 7.67 16.67 10.48
N ASN A 21 6.45 16.22 10.14
CA ASN A 21 5.43 15.91 11.17
C ASN A 21 5.73 14.66 12.00
N MET A 22 6.68 13.83 11.57
CA MET A 22 7.16 12.68 12.34
C MET A 22 8.47 12.98 13.08
N ALA A 23 9.06 14.16 12.90
CA ALA A 23 10.30 14.57 13.56
C ALA A 23 10.14 14.63 15.07
N GLN A 24 11.12 14.11 15.81
CA GLN A 24 11.12 14.10 17.27
C GLN A 24 11.87 15.31 17.86
N SER A 25 12.63 16.05 17.04
CA SER A 25 13.33 17.26 17.44
C SER A 25 13.34 18.28 16.29
N SER A 26 13.47 19.55 16.64
CA SER A 26 13.54 20.66 15.67
C SER A 26 14.71 20.57 14.69
N GLU A 27 15.78 19.88 15.08
CA GLU A 27 16.97 19.68 14.25
C GLU A 27 16.73 18.71 13.07
N GLN A 28 15.68 17.89 13.18
CA GLN A 28 15.28 16.92 12.14
C GLN A 28 14.34 17.53 11.09
N LEU A 29 13.86 18.75 11.34
CA LEU A 29 12.97 19.42 10.38
C LEU A 29 13.75 19.84 9.13
N THR A 30 13.20 19.51 7.97
CA THR A 30 13.75 19.86 6.66
C THR A 30 13.14 21.14 6.10
N GLN A 31 11.84 21.32 6.27
CA GLN A 31 11.12 22.51 5.84
C GLN A 31 11.25 23.62 6.88
N GLY A 32 11.37 24.83 6.41
CA GLY A 32 11.33 26.02 7.26
C GLY A 32 9.91 26.59 7.35
N ASN A 33 9.84 27.90 7.64
CA ASN A 33 8.57 28.62 7.66
C ASN A 33 7.93 28.64 6.27
N LEU A 34 6.66 28.25 6.19
CA LEU A 34 5.87 28.31 4.97
C LEU A 34 5.40 29.76 4.75
N PHE A 35 6.09 30.47 3.86
CA PHE A 35 5.87 31.91 3.64
C PHE A 35 4.98 32.18 2.42
N TYR A 36 5.29 31.56 1.29
CA TYR A 36 4.58 31.78 0.03
C TYR A 36 4.73 30.56 -0.89
N ALA A 37 3.72 30.27 -1.70
CA ALA A 37 3.78 29.21 -2.70
C ALA A 37 3.22 29.68 -4.03
N VAL A 38 3.88 29.28 -5.10
CA VAL A 38 3.38 29.37 -6.49
C VAL A 38 3.15 27.95 -6.97
N ILE A 39 1.94 27.65 -7.40
CA ILE A 39 1.55 26.32 -7.88
C ILE A 39 1.25 26.43 -9.36
N ASP A 40 2.01 25.72 -10.17
CA ASP A 40 1.78 25.54 -11.60
C ASP A 40 0.98 24.26 -11.85
N GLU A 41 0.25 24.18 -12.96
CA GLU A 41 -0.63 23.05 -13.29
C GLU A 41 -1.62 22.70 -12.14
N VAL A 42 -2.25 23.71 -11.59
CA VAL A 42 -3.09 23.61 -10.39
C VAL A 42 -4.28 22.66 -10.53
N ASP A 43 -4.81 22.49 -11.71
CA ASP A 43 -5.86 21.54 -12.07
C ASP A 43 -5.38 20.08 -11.87
N SER A 44 -4.19 19.75 -12.35
CA SER A 44 -3.59 18.45 -12.12
C SER A 44 -3.38 18.17 -10.62
N ILE A 45 -2.84 19.13 -9.90
CA ILE A 45 -2.45 18.96 -8.49
C ILE A 45 -3.68 18.99 -7.55
N LEU A 46 -4.59 19.95 -7.72
CA LEU A 46 -5.69 20.18 -6.77
C LEU A 46 -7.02 19.55 -7.20
N VAL A 47 -7.11 19.02 -8.41
CA VAL A 47 -8.31 18.35 -8.93
C VAL A 47 -8.01 16.88 -9.23
N ASP A 48 -7.15 16.60 -10.20
CA ASP A 48 -6.93 15.23 -10.67
C ASP A 48 -6.25 14.35 -9.61
N GLU A 49 -5.22 14.88 -8.95
CA GLU A 49 -4.48 14.19 -7.90
C GLU A 49 -4.93 14.52 -6.46
N ALA A 50 -5.94 15.37 -6.29
CA ALA A 50 -6.36 15.88 -4.98
C ALA A 50 -6.70 14.79 -3.95
N ARG A 51 -7.14 13.63 -4.41
CA ARG A 51 -7.50 12.48 -3.56
C ARG A 51 -6.42 11.39 -3.53
N THR A 52 -5.29 11.59 -4.19
CA THR A 52 -4.21 10.61 -4.19
C THR A 52 -3.42 10.75 -2.88
N PRO A 53 -3.41 9.73 -2.00
CA PRO A 53 -2.72 9.82 -0.73
C PRO A 53 -1.21 9.78 -0.92
N LEU A 54 -0.50 10.59 -0.15
CA LEU A 54 0.92 10.43 0.09
C LEU A 54 1.10 9.61 1.37
N ILE A 55 1.81 8.49 1.29
CA ILE A 55 1.93 7.54 2.39
C ILE A 55 3.40 7.37 2.74
N ILE A 56 3.75 7.63 4.00
CA ILE A 56 5.01 7.23 4.61
C ILE A 56 4.70 6.06 5.54
N SER A 57 5.25 4.89 5.25
CA SER A 57 5.10 3.71 6.11
C SER A 57 6.44 3.40 6.78
N GLY A 58 6.42 3.25 8.11
CA GLY A 58 7.54 2.72 8.87
C GLY A 58 7.66 1.20 8.72
N ARG A 59 8.84 0.64 9.03
CA ARG A 59 9.05 -0.81 9.07
C ARG A 59 8.21 -1.42 10.19
N VAL A 60 7.42 -2.42 9.85
CA VAL A 60 6.97 -3.42 10.80
C VAL A 60 7.44 -4.77 10.27
N GLU A 61 8.60 -5.24 10.73
CA GLU A 61 9.22 -6.51 10.27
C GLU A 61 8.29 -7.71 10.46
N GLU A 62 7.48 -7.70 11.51
CA GLU A 62 6.49 -8.75 11.76
C GLU A 62 5.39 -8.79 10.70
N SER A 63 4.96 -7.64 10.17
CA SER A 63 3.89 -7.60 9.17
C SER A 63 4.28 -8.27 7.86
N THR A 64 5.53 -8.13 7.42
CA THR A 64 6.01 -8.72 6.16
C THR A 64 5.92 -10.25 6.17
N LYS A 65 6.24 -10.89 7.31
CA LYS A 65 6.12 -12.34 7.49
C LYS A 65 4.68 -12.82 7.32
N TRP A 66 3.71 -12.03 7.83
CA TRP A 66 2.30 -12.37 7.70
C TRP A 66 1.82 -12.24 6.25
N TYR A 67 2.18 -11.20 5.52
CA TYR A 67 1.84 -11.10 4.09
C TYR A 67 2.37 -12.27 3.28
N LEU A 68 3.61 -12.69 3.48
CA LEU A 68 4.18 -13.88 2.83
C LEU A 68 3.43 -15.17 3.19
N ARG A 69 3.01 -15.32 4.44
CA ARG A 69 2.25 -16.48 4.90
C ARG A 69 0.86 -16.49 4.30
N PHE A 70 0.15 -15.36 4.36
CA PHE A 70 -1.19 -15.23 3.77
C PHE A 70 -1.17 -15.36 2.25
N SER A 71 -0.17 -14.85 1.55
CA SER A 71 0.01 -15.06 0.11
C SER A 71 0.03 -16.55 -0.27
N LYS A 72 0.65 -17.40 0.57
CA LYS A 72 0.64 -18.87 0.37
C LYS A 72 -0.73 -19.49 0.65
N PHE A 73 -1.45 -19.01 1.66
CA PHE A 73 -2.79 -19.51 2.00
C PHE A 73 -3.80 -19.16 0.92
N VAL A 74 -3.86 -17.91 0.48
CA VAL A 74 -4.83 -17.47 -0.53
C VAL A 74 -4.63 -18.16 -1.89
N LYS A 75 -3.41 -18.63 -2.22
CA LYS A 75 -3.19 -19.46 -3.42
C LYS A 75 -3.96 -20.79 -3.40
N GLN A 76 -4.25 -21.33 -2.21
CA GLN A 76 -5.01 -22.57 -2.02
C GLN A 76 -6.53 -22.32 -1.95
N MET A 77 -6.94 -21.07 -1.73
CA MET A 77 -8.35 -20.70 -1.65
C MET A 77 -8.99 -20.63 -3.04
N LYS A 78 -10.27 -21.03 -3.12
CA LYS A 78 -11.06 -21.06 -4.36
C LYS A 78 -12.09 -19.94 -4.37
N LYS A 79 -12.19 -19.22 -5.49
CA LYS A 79 -13.24 -18.24 -5.75
C LYS A 79 -14.62 -18.91 -5.64
N ASP A 80 -15.62 -18.16 -5.22
CA ASP A 80 -17.03 -18.56 -5.07
C ASP A 80 -17.29 -19.65 -4.01
N PHE A 81 -16.25 -20.13 -3.33
CA PHE A 81 -16.36 -21.04 -2.20
C PHE A 81 -15.74 -20.45 -0.93
N HIS A 82 -14.51 -19.95 -0.99
CA HIS A 82 -13.83 -19.38 0.16
C HIS A 82 -13.90 -17.84 0.20
N TYR A 83 -14.26 -17.20 -0.90
CA TYR A 83 -14.43 -15.75 -1.01
C TYR A 83 -15.21 -15.37 -2.26
N GLU A 84 -15.92 -14.26 -2.17
CA GLU A 84 -16.65 -13.63 -3.27
C GLU A 84 -15.90 -12.39 -3.76
N VAL A 85 -15.96 -12.11 -5.07
CA VAL A 85 -15.28 -10.97 -5.71
C VAL A 85 -16.31 -10.06 -6.35
N ASP A 86 -16.40 -8.82 -5.89
CA ASP A 86 -17.12 -7.75 -6.57
C ASP A 86 -16.10 -6.93 -7.39
N GLU A 87 -15.96 -7.29 -8.65
CA GLU A 87 -15.01 -6.61 -9.56
C GLU A 87 -15.39 -5.15 -9.79
N SER A 88 -16.69 -4.83 -9.78
CA SER A 88 -17.19 -3.47 -10.03
C SER A 88 -16.79 -2.49 -8.92
N LYS A 89 -16.76 -2.96 -7.68
CA LYS A 89 -16.38 -2.18 -6.51
C LYS A 89 -14.94 -2.39 -6.08
N LYS A 90 -14.20 -3.25 -6.76
CA LYS A 90 -12.85 -3.70 -6.37
C LYS A 90 -12.81 -4.21 -4.91
N GLN A 91 -13.84 -4.95 -4.50
CA GLN A 91 -13.99 -5.50 -3.14
C GLN A 91 -13.98 -7.02 -3.14
N ILE A 92 -13.51 -7.60 -2.03
CA ILE A 92 -13.52 -9.05 -1.79
C ILE A 92 -14.06 -9.30 -0.39
N HIS A 93 -14.95 -10.27 -0.31
CA HIS A 93 -15.55 -10.71 0.95
C HIS A 93 -15.22 -12.18 1.18
N PRO A 94 -14.45 -12.52 2.23
CA PRO A 94 -14.29 -13.92 2.64
C PRO A 94 -15.63 -14.52 3.06
N THR A 95 -15.89 -15.77 2.69
CA THR A 95 -17.03 -16.53 3.16
C THR A 95 -16.72 -17.18 4.53
N GLU A 96 -17.72 -17.77 5.17
CA GLU A 96 -17.54 -18.52 6.42
C GLU A 96 -16.53 -19.66 6.21
N GLU A 97 -16.65 -20.42 5.11
CA GLU A 97 -15.73 -21.50 4.76
C GLU A 97 -14.30 -20.99 4.50
N GLY A 98 -14.18 -19.76 3.98
CA GLY A 98 -12.88 -19.11 3.81
C GLY A 98 -12.23 -18.71 5.12
N ILE A 99 -13.01 -18.26 6.08
CA ILE A 99 -12.55 -17.93 7.43
C ILE A 99 -12.12 -19.20 8.17
N GLU A 100 -12.96 -20.25 8.17
CA GLU A 100 -12.64 -21.54 8.79
C GLU A 100 -11.36 -22.16 8.20
N PHE A 101 -11.18 -22.06 6.88
CA PHE A 101 -9.95 -22.52 6.22
C PHE A 101 -8.70 -21.82 6.78
N ILE A 102 -8.76 -20.52 7.00
CA ILE A 102 -7.63 -19.76 7.55
C ILE A 102 -7.42 -20.06 9.03
N GLU A 103 -8.48 -20.18 9.83
CA GLU A 103 -8.43 -20.57 11.24
C GLU A 103 -7.74 -21.93 11.42
N GLN A 104 -8.10 -22.92 10.62
CA GLN A 104 -7.43 -24.22 10.60
C GLN A 104 -5.95 -24.11 10.23
N LYS A 105 -5.60 -23.29 9.22
CA LYS A 105 -4.19 -23.09 8.80
C LYS A 105 -3.34 -22.37 9.85
N LEU A 106 -3.95 -21.50 10.63
CA LEU A 106 -3.30 -20.77 11.71
C LEU A 106 -3.37 -21.50 13.06
N SER A 107 -4.20 -22.53 13.18
CA SER A 107 -4.51 -23.24 14.43
C SER A 107 -5.05 -22.31 15.52
N ILE A 108 -5.99 -21.45 15.15
CA ILE A 108 -6.68 -20.50 16.02
C ILE A 108 -8.18 -20.78 16.01
N GLU A 109 -8.88 -20.47 17.11
CA GLU A 109 -10.32 -20.72 17.25
C GLU A 109 -11.19 -19.64 16.61
N ASN A 110 -10.71 -18.38 16.58
CA ASN A 110 -11.46 -17.26 16.03
C ASN A 110 -10.52 -16.21 15.42
N LEU A 111 -10.70 -15.94 14.13
CA LEU A 111 -9.91 -14.99 13.36
C LEU A 111 -10.12 -13.53 13.82
N TYR A 112 -11.32 -13.24 14.36
CA TYR A 112 -11.71 -11.89 14.77
C TYR A 112 -11.30 -11.52 16.20
N GLU A 113 -11.08 -12.49 17.08
CA GLU A 113 -10.76 -12.26 18.49
C GLU A 113 -9.29 -11.90 18.75
N ASN A 114 -8.43 -12.08 17.77
CA ASN A 114 -7.01 -11.85 17.92
C ASN A 114 -6.69 -10.34 17.83
N THR A 115 -6.89 -9.62 18.97
CA THR A 115 -6.72 -8.17 19.07
C THR A 115 -5.29 -7.67 18.85
N SER A 116 -4.28 -8.53 18.98
CA SER A 116 -2.88 -8.16 18.77
C SER A 116 -2.43 -8.21 17.31
N THR A 117 -3.14 -8.97 16.45
CA THR A 117 -2.78 -9.11 15.03
C THR A 117 -4.04 -9.14 14.18
N ASN A 118 -4.21 -8.16 13.32
CA ASN A 118 -5.39 -8.06 12.46
C ASN A 118 -5.28 -9.02 11.25
N PHE A 119 -5.55 -10.31 11.47
CA PHE A 119 -5.46 -11.34 10.44
C PHE A 119 -6.45 -11.14 9.29
N ILE A 120 -7.63 -10.59 9.55
CA ILE A 120 -8.62 -10.23 8.52
C ILE A 120 -8.05 -9.23 7.54
N HIS A 121 -7.28 -8.25 8.02
CA HIS A 121 -6.62 -7.29 7.17
C HIS A 121 -5.60 -7.95 6.22
N TYR A 122 -4.76 -8.87 6.73
CA TYR A 122 -3.80 -9.61 5.91
C TYR A 122 -4.49 -10.51 4.89
N LEU A 123 -5.59 -11.17 5.28
CA LEU A 123 -6.38 -12.02 4.39
C LEU A 123 -6.98 -11.19 3.25
N THR A 124 -7.69 -10.10 3.59
CA THR A 124 -8.36 -9.25 2.61
C THR A 124 -7.36 -8.59 1.65
N ALA A 125 -6.25 -8.05 2.16
CA ALA A 125 -5.20 -7.47 1.33
C ALA A 125 -4.58 -8.51 0.37
N SER A 126 -4.33 -9.74 0.85
CA SER A 126 -3.76 -10.81 0.03
C SER A 126 -4.73 -11.34 -1.03
N LEU A 127 -6.03 -11.43 -0.71
CA LEU A 127 -7.06 -11.79 -1.67
C LEU A 127 -7.22 -10.70 -2.75
N ARG A 128 -7.25 -9.43 -2.36
CA ARG A 128 -7.27 -8.29 -3.31
C ARG A 128 -6.07 -8.32 -4.24
N ALA A 129 -4.87 -8.54 -3.71
CA ALA A 129 -3.66 -8.68 -4.50
C ALA A 129 -3.73 -9.84 -5.50
N LYS A 130 -4.38 -10.97 -5.12
CA LYS A 130 -4.53 -12.15 -5.97
C LYS A 130 -5.50 -11.92 -7.11
N GLU A 131 -6.71 -11.42 -6.84
CA GLU A 131 -7.84 -11.44 -7.78
C GLU A 131 -8.01 -10.11 -8.54
N ILE A 132 -7.83 -8.97 -7.88
CA ILE A 132 -8.16 -7.66 -8.43
C ILE A 132 -6.95 -7.05 -9.15
N TYR A 133 -5.77 -7.14 -8.53
CA TYR A 133 -4.58 -6.47 -9.05
C TYR A 133 -3.75 -7.40 -9.93
N LYS A 134 -3.66 -7.06 -11.22
CA LYS A 134 -3.02 -7.87 -12.27
C LYS A 134 -1.66 -7.29 -12.62
N LYS A 135 -0.66 -8.17 -12.69
CA LYS A 135 0.67 -7.82 -13.18
C LYS A 135 0.58 -7.37 -14.64
N ASP A 136 1.41 -6.40 -15.01
CA ASP A 136 1.51 -5.76 -16.33
C ASP A 136 0.24 -4.99 -16.75
N VAL A 137 -0.71 -4.78 -15.81
CA VAL A 137 -1.89 -3.93 -15.99
C VAL A 137 -1.93 -2.89 -14.88
N ASP A 138 -2.07 -3.32 -13.61
CA ASP A 138 -2.17 -2.42 -12.46
C ASP A 138 -0.79 -2.11 -11.85
N TYR A 139 0.17 -3.00 -12.04
CA TYR A 139 1.54 -2.84 -11.56
C TYR A 139 2.53 -3.62 -12.43
N ILE A 140 3.79 -3.21 -12.38
CA ILE A 140 4.91 -3.95 -12.95
C ILE A 140 5.90 -4.34 -11.85
N VAL A 141 6.73 -5.34 -12.15
CA VAL A 141 7.88 -5.71 -11.32
C VAL A 141 9.15 -5.35 -12.09
N SER A 142 9.88 -4.37 -11.60
CA SER A 142 11.14 -3.90 -12.18
C SER A 142 12.14 -3.61 -11.08
N ASP A 143 13.39 -3.97 -11.31
CA ASP A 143 14.52 -3.77 -10.37
C ASP A 143 14.27 -4.38 -8.98
N GLY A 144 13.55 -5.50 -8.93
CA GLY A 144 13.18 -6.15 -7.67
C GLY A 144 12.15 -5.40 -6.85
N GLN A 145 11.39 -4.49 -7.47
CA GLN A 145 10.36 -3.69 -6.81
C GLN A 145 9.04 -3.77 -7.56
N VAL A 146 7.94 -3.65 -6.82
CA VAL A 146 6.60 -3.44 -7.38
C VAL A 146 6.43 -1.95 -7.65
N LYS A 147 6.11 -1.58 -8.88
CA LYS A 147 5.82 -0.20 -9.29
C LYS A 147 4.39 -0.12 -9.81
N ILE A 148 3.65 0.88 -9.35
CA ILE A 148 2.25 1.08 -9.75
C ILE A 148 2.20 1.58 -11.19
N VAL A 149 1.23 1.10 -11.97
CA VAL A 149 0.88 1.64 -13.29
C VAL A 149 -0.41 2.44 -13.14
N ASP A 150 -0.40 3.64 -13.64
CA ASP A 150 -1.58 4.50 -13.66
C ASP A 150 -2.62 3.97 -14.66
N GLU A 151 -3.84 3.77 -14.21
CA GLU A 151 -4.93 3.16 -14.99
C GLU A 151 -5.30 4.00 -16.24
N PHE A 152 -5.14 5.32 -16.17
CA PHE A 152 -5.55 6.23 -17.24
C PHE A 152 -4.44 6.53 -18.24
N THR A 153 -3.23 6.71 -17.75
CA THR A 153 -2.09 7.13 -18.59
C THR A 153 -1.17 5.98 -18.98
N GLY A 154 -1.27 4.84 -18.30
CA GLY A 154 -0.36 3.71 -18.47
C GLY A 154 1.07 4.01 -18.01
N ARG A 155 1.30 5.12 -17.31
CA ARG A 155 2.62 5.50 -16.81
C ARG A 155 2.95 4.84 -15.49
N VAL A 156 4.22 4.54 -15.30
CA VAL A 156 4.73 4.04 -14.02
C VAL A 156 4.81 5.19 -13.02
N LEU A 157 4.15 5.03 -11.88
CA LEU A 157 4.16 6.00 -10.80
C LEU A 157 5.29 5.65 -9.84
N GLU A 158 6.44 6.26 -10.06
CA GLU A 158 7.62 6.02 -9.20
C GLU A 158 7.42 6.61 -7.79
N GLY A 159 7.90 5.88 -6.79
CA GLY A 159 7.81 6.29 -5.39
C GLY A 159 6.42 6.18 -4.77
N ARG A 160 5.38 5.81 -5.53
CA ARG A 160 4.03 5.59 -5.00
C ARG A 160 3.82 4.15 -4.59
N ARG A 161 3.00 3.96 -3.55
CA ARG A 161 2.62 2.64 -3.01
C ARG A 161 1.11 2.57 -2.80
N TYR A 162 0.54 1.39 -2.97
CA TYR A 162 -0.84 1.14 -2.57
C TYR A 162 -0.98 1.23 -1.05
N SER A 163 -2.12 1.74 -0.60
CA SER A 163 -2.48 1.84 0.82
C SER A 163 -2.91 0.50 1.43
N ASP A 164 -3.20 0.52 2.72
CA ASP A 164 -3.86 -0.56 3.46
C ASP A 164 -3.20 -1.92 3.32
N GLY A 165 -1.88 -1.97 3.32
CA GLY A 165 -1.13 -3.23 3.23
C GLY A 165 -1.19 -3.93 1.87
N LEU A 166 -1.92 -3.37 0.90
CA LEU A 166 -2.07 -3.96 -0.43
C LEU A 166 -0.73 -4.04 -1.17
N HIS A 167 0.12 -3.02 -1.03
CA HIS A 167 1.43 -3.02 -1.68
C HIS A 167 2.29 -4.19 -1.19
N GLN A 168 2.35 -4.40 0.12
CA GLN A 168 3.06 -5.52 0.74
C GLN A 168 2.46 -6.88 0.34
N ALA A 169 1.14 -6.94 0.19
CA ALA A 169 0.46 -8.15 -0.29
C ALA A 169 0.82 -8.48 -1.75
N ILE A 170 0.97 -7.46 -2.61
CA ILE A 170 1.42 -7.64 -3.99
C ILE A 170 2.91 -8.04 -4.02
N GLU A 171 3.76 -7.40 -3.23
CA GLU A 171 5.17 -7.78 -3.09
C GLU A 171 5.31 -9.25 -2.65
N ALA A 172 4.49 -9.68 -1.68
CA ALA A 172 4.43 -11.08 -1.22
C ALA A 172 3.89 -12.05 -2.30
N LYS A 173 2.92 -11.62 -3.10
CA LYS A 173 2.39 -12.39 -4.24
C LYS A 173 3.47 -12.67 -5.29
N GLU A 174 4.26 -11.66 -5.62
CA GLU A 174 5.32 -11.70 -6.63
C GLU A 174 6.65 -12.25 -6.09
N ASN A 175 6.73 -12.57 -4.78
CA ASN A 175 7.96 -12.96 -4.08
C ASN A 175 9.08 -11.90 -4.21
N VAL A 176 8.71 -10.65 -4.26
CA VAL A 176 9.63 -9.52 -4.22
C VAL A 176 9.87 -9.17 -2.77
N LEU A 177 11.13 -9.07 -2.38
CA LEU A 177 11.48 -8.58 -1.05
C LEU A 177 11.07 -7.12 -0.94
N SER A 178 10.25 -6.80 0.04
CA SER A 178 9.93 -5.40 0.35
C SER A 178 11.22 -4.69 0.73
N LEU A 179 11.83 -4.00 -0.23
CA LEU A 179 12.94 -3.10 0.01
C LEU A 179 12.40 -1.83 0.66
N ILE A 180 11.89 -1.95 1.89
CA ILE A 180 11.80 -0.79 2.76
C ILE A 180 13.21 -0.57 3.31
N HIS A 181 14.11 -0.20 2.43
CA HIS A 181 15.39 0.37 2.78
C HIS A 181 15.32 1.86 2.48
N ILE A 182 15.13 2.63 3.50
CA ILE A 182 15.60 4.01 3.59
C ILE A 182 16.38 4.11 4.88
#